data_c8f991e99ebb9788b8c22c8919098aac
#
_entry.id   c8f991e99ebb9788b8c22c8919098aac
#
_cell.length_a   1.000
_cell.length_b   1.000
_cell.length_c   1.000
_cell.angle_alpha   90.00
_cell.angle_beta   90.00
_cell.angle_gamma   90.00
#
_symmetry.space_group_name_H-M   'P 1'
#
loop_
_entity.id
_entity.type
_entity.pdbx_description
1 polymer ?
#
loop_
_entity_poly.entity_id
_entity_poly.type
_entity_poly.pdbx_seq_one_letter_code
_entity_poly.pdbx_strand_id
1 'polypeptide(L)'
;MPTLPDNVAARMDAIYAWQRHIYDATRKFFLFGRDRLIATLDVPDGGTVLEVGCGTGRNLIQVARRYPTARLFGFDISEAMLETARKSISRAGLSDRITLKQADATNFDAQALFGQARFDRVFFSYTLSMIPDWRAALVQGANATGGSAHIVDFGQLEGWPRAFKAMLFAWLDSFDVEPRALLPVYVQTLGLRASFLPLYRGYAWSAVLSR
;
A
#
# COMPACT_ATOMS: atom_id res chain seq x y z
N MET A 1 -10.96 12.97 -19.56
CA MET A 1 -10.78 12.16 -18.33
C MET A 1 -11.06 10.73 -18.71
N PRO A 2 -10.13 9.78 -18.56
CA PRO A 2 -10.44 8.37 -18.73
C PRO A 2 -11.33 7.95 -17.57
N THR A 3 -12.56 7.54 -17.87
CA THR A 3 -13.47 6.91 -16.92
C THR A 3 -12.87 5.57 -16.50
N LEU A 4 -12.71 5.36 -15.20
CA LEU A 4 -12.39 4.06 -14.63
C LEU A 4 -13.37 3.02 -15.25
N PRO A 5 -12.90 1.81 -15.60
CA PRO A 5 -13.83 0.77 -16.01
C PRO A 5 -14.75 0.45 -14.83
N ASP A 6 -16.01 0.83 -14.95
CA ASP A 6 -17.07 0.71 -13.92
C ASP A 6 -17.12 -0.67 -13.25
N ASN A 7 -16.59 -1.67 -13.92
CA ASN A 7 -16.60 -3.07 -13.48
C ASN A 7 -15.55 -3.39 -12.39
N VAL A 8 -14.39 -2.73 -12.36
CA VAL A 8 -13.33 -3.01 -11.36
C VAL A 8 -13.65 -2.33 -10.04
N ALA A 9 -14.05 -1.07 -10.07
CA ALA A 9 -14.43 -0.33 -8.88
C ALA A 9 -15.67 -0.94 -8.21
N ALA A 10 -16.72 -1.26 -8.99
CA ALA A 10 -17.93 -1.89 -8.48
C ALA A 10 -17.67 -3.31 -7.92
N ARG A 11 -16.78 -4.08 -8.53
CA ARG A 11 -16.39 -5.40 -8.02
C ARG A 11 -15.62 -5.30 -6.71
N MET A 12 -14.70 -4.36 -6.60
CA MET A 12 -13.96 -4.09 -5.36
C MET A 12 -14.90 -3.58 -4.26
N ASP A 13 -15.84 -2.70 -4.57
CA ASP A 13 -16.82 -2.21 -3.60
C ASP A 13 -17.76 -3.32 -3.10
N ALA A 14 -18.17 -4.25 -3.96
CA ALA A 14 -19.00 -5.40 -3.58
C ALA A 14 -18.24 -6.38 -2.66
N ILE A 15 -16.97 -6.67 -2.97
CA ILE A 15 -16.10 -7.51 -2.13
C ILE A 15 -15.86 -6.82 -0.77
N TYR A 16 -15.58 -5.53 -0.77
CA TYR A 16 -15.31 -4.77 0.46
C TYR A 16 -16.56 -4.49 1.31
N ALA A 17 -17.75 -4.36 0.73
CA ALA A 17 -18.98 -4.10 1.49
C ALA A 17 -19.36 -5.28 2.41
N TRP A 18 -19.14 -6.52 1.99
CA TRP A 18 -19.40 -7.71 2.80
C TRP A 18 -18.27 -8.03 3.76
N GLN A 19 -17.02 -7.81 3.33
CA GLN A 19 -15.82 -8.16 4.09
C GLN A 19 -15.38 -7.07 5.07
N ARG A 20 -15.93 -5.86 4.98
CA ARG A 20 -15.47 -4.67 5.71
C ARG A 20 -15.31 -4.86 7.22
N HIS A 21 -16.21 -5.60 7.86
CA HIS A 21 -16.17 -5.81 9.32
C HIS A 21 -15.26 -6.98 9.74
N ILE A 22 -15.15 -8.01 8.89
CA ILE A 22 -14.26 -9.16 9.14
C ILE A 22 -12.84 -8.83 8.69
N TYR A 23 -12.70 -8.13 7.59
CA TYR A 23 -11.45 -7.76 6.97
C TYR A 23 -10.62 -6.80 7.83
N ASP A 24 -11.20 -5.76 8.44
CA ASP A 24 -10.47 -4.85 9.32
C ASP A 24 -10.03 -5.54 10.63
N ALA A 25 -10.83 -6.43 11.18
CA ALA A 25 -10.48 -7.17 12.37
C ALA A 25 -9.37 -8.22 12.11
N THR A 26 -9.44 -8.92 10.98
CA THR A 26 -8.44 -9.95 10.61
C THR A 26 -7.15 -9.33 10.08
N ARG A 27 -7.20 -8.24 9.31
CA ARG A 27 -6.02 -7.51 8.81
C ARG A 27 -5.05 -7.09 9.91
N LYS A 28 -5.57 -6.73 11.08
CA LYS A 28 -4.72 -6.33 12.21
C LYS A 28 -3.74 -7.44 12.63
N PHE A 29 -4.13 -8.70 12.45
CA PHE A 29 -3.36 -9.85 12.91
C PHE A 29 -2.50 -10.53 11.83
N PHE A 30 -2.75 -10.29 10.54
CA PHE A 30 -2.08 -11.01 9.45
C PHE A 30 -1.14 -10.16 8.59
N LEU A 31 -1.18 -8.83 8.71
CA LEU A 31 -0.32 -7.97 7.90
C LEU A 31 0.95 -7.58 8.66
N PHE A 32 1.82 -8.55 8.85
CA PHE A 32 3.09 -8.37 9.57
C PHE A 32 4.06 -7.45 8.79
N GLY A 33 4.89 -6.69 9.51
CA GLY A 33 5.90 -5.84 8.89
C GLY A 33 5.45 -4.41 8.59
N ARG A 34 4.14 -4.09 8.67
CA ARG A 34 3.64 -2.72 8.47
C ARG A 34 4.24 -1.70 9.43
N ASP A 35 4.25 -2.04 10.71
CA ASP A 35 4.79 -1.14 11.73
C ASP A 35 6.31 -0.97 11.57
N ARG A 36 7.01 -2.03 11.12
CA ARG A 36 8.42 -1.96 10.73
C ARG A 36 8.61 -1.04 9.52
N LEU A 37 7.82 -1.19 8.45
CA LEU A 37 7.87 -0.31 7.29
C LEU A 37 7.71 1.14 7.73
N ILE A 38 6.67 1.46 8.51
CA ILE A 38 6.42 2.81 9.03
C ILE A 38 7.62 3.32 9.85
N ALA A 39 8.19 2.47 10.71
CA ALA A 39 9.34 2.85 11.53
C ALA A 39 10.61 3.17 10.72
N THR A 40 10.73 2.58 9.52
CA THR A 40 11.90 2.72 8.64
C THR A 40 11.67 3.64 7.43
N LEU A 41 10.55 4.36 7.36
CA LEU A 41 10.30 5.34 6.28
C LEU A 41 11.33 6.48 6.29
N ASP A 42 11.87 6.81 7.45
CA ASP A 42 12.87 7.87 7.62
C ASP A 42 12.45 9.18 6.92
N VAL A 43 11.24 9.65 7.25
CA VAL A 43 10.66 10.84 6.63
C VAL A 43 11.41 12.08 7.12
N PRO A 44 11.92 12.94 6.22
CA PRO A 44 12.56 14.18 6.62
C PRO A 44 11.58 15.12 7.34
N ASP A 45 12.12 16.02 8.14
CA ASP A 45 11.30 17.00 8.85
C ASP A 45 10.51 17.88 7.87
N GLY A 46 9.19 18.01 8.07
CA GLY A 46 8.28 18.67 7.13
C GLY A 46 8.06 17.93 5.81
N GLY A 47 8.60 16.73 5.65
CA GLY A 47 8.58 15.94 4.42
C GLY A 47 7.19 15.45 4.03
N THR A 48 7.11 14.93 2.81
CA THR A 48 5.87 14.46 2.17
C THR A 48 5.86 12.95 2.01
N VAL A 49 4.74 12.32 2.32
CA VAL A 49 4.58 10.86 2.22
C VAL A 49 3.33 10.51 1.43
N LEU A 50 3.43 9.61 0.47
CA LEU A 50 2.31 9.06 -0.28
C LEU A 50 2.12 7.57 0.05
N GLU A 51 0.92 7.17 0.44
CA GLU A 51 0.49 5.77 0.48
C GLU A 51 -0.32 5.44 -0.77
N VAL A 52 0.13 4.43 -1.53
CA VAL A 52 -0.58 3.90 -2.69
C VAL A 52 -1.49 2.75 -2.23
N GLY A 53 -2.80 2.88 -2.46
CA GLY A 53 -3.80 1.94 -1.96
C GLY A 53 -3.95 2.02 -0.44
N CYS A 54 -4.35 3.21 0.05
CA CYS A 54 -4.35 3.51 1.49
C CYS A 54 -5.49 2.84 2.29
N GLY A 55 -6.45 2.23 1.62
CA GLY A 55 -7.57 1.55 2.25
C GLY A 55 -8.29 2.43 3.28
N THR A 56 -8.41 1.93 4.50
CA THR A 56 -9.08 2.62 5.63
C THR A 56 -8.22 3.69 6.33
N GLY A 57 -7.04 4.02 5.79
CA GLY A 57 -6.17 5.09 6.28
C GLY A 57 -5.38 4.77 7.56
N ARG A 58 -5.39 3.51 8.03
CA ARG A 58 -4.70 3.11 9.27
C ARG A 58 -3.21 3.46 9.25
N ASN A 59 -2.53 3.14 8.16
CA ASN A 59 -1.09 3.38 8.09
C ASN A 59 -0.78 4.88 8.04
N LEU A 60 -1.54 5.67 7.28
CA LEU A 60 -1.40 7.13 7.25
C LEU A 60 -1.52 7.74 8.66
N ILE A 61 -2.49 7.27 9.47
CA ILE A 61 -2.64 7.70 10.86
C ILE A 61 -1.39 7.34 11.68
N GLN A 62 -0.83 6.13 11.51
CA GLN A 62 0.38 5.73 12.22
C GLN A 62 1.62 6.52 11.77
N VAL A 63 1.76 6.78 10.47
CA VAL A 63 2.81 7.65 9.91
C VAL A 63 2.69 9.07 10.48
N ALA A 64 1.47 9.63 10.53
CA ALA A 64 1.22 10.96 11.09
C ALA A 64 1.65 11.08 12.56
N ARG A 65 1.42 10.03 13.35
CA ARG A 65 1.82 9.99 14.77
C ARG A 65 3.32 9.87 14.95
N ARG A 66 3.99 9.11 14.08
CA ARG A 66 5.43 8.89 14.16
C ARG A 66 6.24 10.07 13.61
N TYR A 67 5.72 10.74 12.58
CA TYR A 67 6.35 11.87 11.91
C TYR A 67 5.43 13.10 12.02
N PRO A 68 5.47 13.82 13.14
CA PRO A 68 4.47 14.83 13.48
C PRO A 68 4.47 16.06 12.56
N THR A 69 5.55 16.33 11.87
CA THR A 69 5.69 17.47 10.93
C THR A 69 5.39 17.08 9.48
N ALA A 70 5.29 15.77 9.15
CA ALA A 70 5.07 15.30 7.80
C ALA A 70 3.67 15.64 7.28
N ARG A 71 3.58 15.93 5.99
CA ARG A 71 2.32 16.02 5.22
C ARG A 71 2.08 14.71 4.50
N LEU A 72 0.86 14.19 4.62
CA LEU A 72 0.54 12.83 4.21
C LEU A 72 -0.53 12.85 3.12
N PHE A 73 -0.34 11.98 2.17
CA PHE A 73 -1.19 11.81 1.01
C PHE A 73 -1.51 10.34 0.85
N GLY A 74 -2.73 10.04 0.45
CA GLY A 74 -3.13 8.68 0.15
C GLY A 74 -4.21 8.64 -0.90
N PHE A 75 -4.25 7.57 -1.64
CA PHE A 75 -5.36 7.31 -2.53
C PHE A 75 -5.72 5.82 -2.53
N ASP A 76 -6.95 5.54 -2.91
CA ASP A 76 -7.46 4.19 -3.09
C ASP A 76 -8.44 4.20 -4.27
N ILE A 77 -8.63 3.04 -4.90
CA ILE A 77 -9.62 2.89 -5.97
C ILE A 77 -11.04 2.85 -5.40
N SER A 78 -11.20 2.35 -4.15
CA SER A 78 -12.48 2.16 -3.49
C SER A 78 -12.89 3.42 -2.70
N GLU A 79 -13.96 4.08 -3.15
CA GLU A 79 -14.54 5.21 -2.43
C GLU A 79 -15.08 4.80 -1.05
N ALA A 80 -15.61 3.58 -0.90
CA ALA A 80 -16.09 3.05 0.38
C ALA A 80 -14.97 2.94 1.42
N MET A 81 -13.75 2.55 0.98
CA MET A 81 -12.55 2.56 1.84
C MET A 81 -12.15 3.98 2.22
N LEU A 82 -12.18 4.92 1.26
CA LEU A 82 -11.83 6.32 1.50
C LEU A 82 -12.82 7.00 2.45
N GLU A 83 -14.11 6.72 2.39
CA GLU A 83 -15.10 7.20 3.38
C GLU A 83 -14.73 6.73 4.79
N THR A 84 -14.37 5.45 4.94
CA THR A 84 -13.93 4.89 6.22
C THR A 84 -12.64 5.55 6.69
N ALA A 85 -11.70 5.78 5.77
CA ALA A 85 -10.45 6.47 6.05
C ALA A 85 -10.68 7.91 6.52
N ARG A 86 -11.53 8.69 5.84
CA ARG A 86 -11.87 10.07 6.24
C ARG A 86 -12.45 10.12 7.66
N LYS A 87 -13.37 9.21 7.98
CA LYS A 87 -13.95 9.10 9.33
C LYS A 87 -12.89 8.78 10.38
N SER A 88 -11.97 7.86 10.08
CA SER A 88 -10.89 7.44 10.99
C SER A 88 -9.88 8.58 11.22
N ILE A 89 -9.49 9.27 10.15
CA ILE A 89 -8.57 10.41 10.16
C ILE A 89 -9.17 11.59 10.95
N SER A 90 -10.45 11.89 10.71
CA SER A 90 -11.17 12.95 11.45
C SER A 90 -11.24 12.65 12.94
N ARG A 91 -11.59 11.41 13.33
CA ARG A 91 -11.58 10.99 14.74
C ARG A 91 -10.19 11.07 15.39
N ALA A 92 -9.14 10.92 14.60
CA ALA A 92 -7.77 11.04 15.06
C ALA A 92 -7.27 12.50 15.12
N GLY A 93 -8.06 13.50 14.68
CA GLY A 93 -7.68 14.91 14.63
C GLY A 93 -6.58 15.21 13.60
N LEU A 94 -6.55 14.48 12.48
CA LEU A 94 -5.46 14.53 11.50
C LEU A 94 -5.90 15.04 10.12
N SER A 95 -7.10 15.61 10.00
CA SER A 95 -7.68 16.04 8.72
C SER A 95 -6.85 17.12 8.02
N ASP A 96 -6.18 17.99 8.76
CA ASP A 96 -5.34 19.05 8.20
C ASP A 96 -3.99 18.56 7.67
N ARG A 97 -3.62 17.32 8.01
CA ARG A 97 -2.32 16.74 7.67
C ARG A 97 -2.38 15.60 6.66
N ILE A 98 -3.57 15.02 6.46
CA ILE A 98 -3.77 13.85 5.59
C ILE A 98 -4.78 14.20 4.50
N THR A 99 -4.31 14.17 3.25
CA THR A 99 -5.14 14.39 2.06
C THR A 99 -5.44 13.07 1.38
N LEU A 100 -6.73 12.79 1.13
CA LEU A 100 -7.17 11.56 0.45
C LEU A 100 -7.80 11.88 -0.91
N LYS A 101 -7.53 11.05 -1.91
CA LYS A 101 -8.13 11.11 -3.26
C LYS A 101 -8.52 9.72 -3.73
N GLN A 102 -9.47 9.64 -4.66
CA GLN A 102 -9.76 8.40 -5.36
C GLN A 102 -8.92 8.33 -6.63
N ALA A 103 -8.20 7.23 -6.85
CA ALA A 103 -7.41 7.01 -8.06
C ALA A 103 -7.08 5.52 -8.24
N ASP A 104 -6.73 5.16 -9.50
CA ASP A 104 -6.17 3.85 -9.85
C ASP A 104 -4.64 3.89 -9.73
N ALA A 105 -4.07 2.97 -8.97
CA ALA A 105 -2.64 2.87 -8.74
C ALA A 105 -1.84 2.56 -10.02
N THR A 106 -2.48 2.00 -11.03
CA THR A 106 -1.84 1.65 -12.32
C THR A 106 -1.68 2.83 -13.26
N ASN A 107 -2.45 3.90 -13.03
CA ASN A 107 -2.46 5.08 -13.91
C ASN A 107 -2.90 6.35 -13.16
N PHE A 108 -2.11 6.83 -12.20
CA PHE A 108 -2.39 8.08 -11.50
C PHE A 108 -1.43 9.20 -11.88
N ASP A 109 -1.95 10.42 -11.88
CA ASP A 109 -1.15 11.64 -11.99
C ASP A 109 -1.08 12.34 -10.63
N ALA A 110 0.06 12.24 -9.99
CA ALA A 110 0.29 12.80 -8.66
C ALA A 110 0.16 14.34 -8.64
N GLN A 111 0.58 15.00 -9.71
CA GLN A 111 0.45 16.46 -9.85
C GLN A 111 -1.02 16.89 -9.94
N ALA A 112 -1.81 16.18 -10.73
CA ALA A 112 -3.23 16.47 -10.86
C ALA A 112 -4.01 16.17 -9.57
N LEU A 113 -3.67 15.08 -8.86
CA LEU A 113 -4.36 14.65 -7.65
C LEU A 113 -4.03 15.53 -6.43
N PHE A 114 -2.75 15.90 -6.26
CA PHE A 114 -2.24 16.45 -5.00
C PHE A 114 -1.50 17.78 -5.15
N GLY A 115 -1.36 18.30 -6.37
CA GLY A 115 -0.63 19.54 -6.64
C GLY A 115 0.90 19.39 -6.56
N GLN A 116 1.41 18.15 -6.48
CA GLN A 116 2.84 17.85 -6.47
C GLN A 116 3.13 16.54 -7.20
N ALA A 117 4.19 16.54 -8.03
CA ALA A 117 4.53 15.38 -8.85
C ALA A 117 5.32 14.30 -8.10
N ARG A 118 5.98 14.66 -7.01
CA ARG A 118 6.86 13.75 -6.24
C ARG A 118 6.73 13.95 -4.75
N PHE A 119 6.99 12.86 -4.02
CA PHE A 119 6.95 12.77 -2.56
C PHE A 119 8.30 12.30 -2.02
N ASP A 120 8.69 12.77 -0.85
CA ASP A 120 9.94 12.34 -0.21
C ASP A 120 9.93 10.83 0.07
N ARG A 121 8.77 10.30 0.43
CA ARG A 121 8.54 8.87 0.62
C ARG A 121 7.25 8.44 -0.06
N VAL A 122 7.33 7.32 -0.77
CA VAL A 122 6.15 6.60 -1.30
C VAL A 122 6.14 5.22 -0.65
N PHE A 123 4.99 4.70 -0.30
CA PHE A 123 4.94 3.33 0.18
C PHE A 123 3.70 2.55 -0.24
N PHE A 124 3.90 1.24 -0.32
CA PHE A 124 2.89 0.21 -0.58
C PHE A 124 2.86 -0.73 0.62
N SER A 125 1.68 -0.98 1.13
CA SER A 125 1.50 -1.86 2.28
C SER A 125 0.40 -2.88 2.04
N TYR A 126 0.77 -4.07 1.59
CA TYR A 126 -0.14 -5.14 1.21
C TYR A 126 -1.15 -4.72 0.14
N THR A 127 -0.65 -3.99 -0.84
CA THR A 127 -1.43 -3.40 -1.94
C THR A 127 -1.12 -4.09 -3.26
N LEU A 128 0.16 -4.39 -3.53
CA LEU A 128 0.57 -4.98 -4.81
C LEU A 128 0.00 -6.38 -5.03
N SER A 129 -0.18 -7.16 -3.96
CA SER A 129 -0.82 -8.48 -4.00
C SER A 129 -2.30 -8.44 -4.40
N MET A 130 -2.95 -7.26 -4.32
CA MET A 130 -4.36 -7.06 -4.65
C MET A 130 -4.57 -6.40 -6.02
N ILE A 131 -3.52 -5.84 -6.62
CA ILE A 131 -3.61 -5.16 -7.92
C ILE A 131 -3.22 -6.14 -9.04
N PRO A 132 -4.09 -6.45 -10.01
CA PRO A 132 -3.75 -7.34 -11.12
C PRO A 132 -2.51 -6.86 -11.89
N ASP A 133 -2.48 -5.61 -12.33
CA ASP A 133 -1.30 -4.98 -12.94
C ASP A 133 -0.42 -4.28 -11.89
N TRP A 134 0.08 -5.06 -10.93
CA TRP A 134 0.96 -4.59 -9.87
C TRP A 134 2.27 -3.98 -10.40
N ARG A 135 2.71 -4.38 -11.59
CA ARG A 135 3.92 -3.83 -12.22
C ARG A 135 3.72 -2.38 -12.61
N ALA A 136 2.62 -2.07 -13.27
CA ALA A 136 2.26 -0.68 -13.60
C ALA A 136 2.13 0.16 -12.33
N ALA A 137 1.43 -0.33 -11.30
CA ALA A 137 1.30 0.36 -10.02
C ALA A 137 2.66 0.64 -9.36
N LEU A 138 3.57 -0.33 -9.38
CA LEU A 138 4.91 -0.17 -8.82
C LEU A 138 5.75 0.86 -9.59
N VAL A 139 5.69 0.84 -10.93
CA VAL A 139 6.36 1.86 -11.79
C VAL A 139 5.82 3.26 -11.50
N GLN A 140 4.49 3.42 -11.41
CA GLN A 140 3.87 4.70 -11.08
C GLN A 140 4.33 5.22 -9.71
N GLY A 141 4.32 4.39 -8.67
CA GLY A 141 4.80 4.78 -7.35
C GLY A 141 6.29 5.10 -7.31
N ALA A 142 7.12 4.33 -8.05
CA ALA A 142 8.55 4.62 -8.19
C ALA A 142 8.80 5.97 -8.90
N ASN A 143 7.99 6.31 -9.90
CA ASN A 143 8.08 7.60 -10.59
C ASN A 143 7.62 8.77 -9.70
N ALA A 144 6.64 8.54 -8.83
CA ALA A 144 6.14 9.53 -7.89
C ALA A 144 7.08 9.79 -6.70
N THR A 145 8.16 8.98 -6.53
CA THR A 145 9.11 9.22 -5.44
C THR A 145 10.21 10.22 -5.81
N GLY A 146 10.46 11.17 -4.92
CA GLY A 146 11.62 12.07 -4.95
C GLY A 146 12.81 11.54 -4.15
N GLY A 147 12.55 10.70 -3.15
CA GLY A 147 13.55 10.09 -2.27
C GLY A 147 13.56 8.57 -2.35
N SER A 148 12.68 7.90 -1.61
CA SER A 148 12.61 6.43 -1.61
C SER A 148 11.18 5.91 -1.64
N ALA A 149 10.99 4.75 -2.31
CA ALA A 149 9.75 3.98 -2.26
C ALA A 149 9.96 2.73 -1.38
N HIS A 150 9.00 2.47 -0.52
CA HIS A 150 9.03 1.38 0.46
C HIS A 150 7.87 0.43 0.21
N ILE A 151 8.14 -0.86 0.29
CA ILE A 151 7.14 -1.91 0.03
C ILE A 151 7.15 -2.88 1.20
N VAL A 152 5.97 -3.27 1.66
CA VAL A 152 5.75 -4.50 2.42
C VAL A 152 4.56 -5.23 1.81
N ASP A 153 4.75 -6.50 1.47
CA ASP A 153 3.69 -7.33 0.89
C ASP A 153 3.90 -8.80 1.22
N PHE A 154 2.93 -9.65 0.89
CA PHE A 154 3.02 -11.09 1.11
C PHE A 154 4.21 -11.70 0.37
N GLY A 155 4.96 -12.53 1.09
CA GLY A 155 6.05 -13.34 0.55
C GLY A 155 5.58 -14.71 0.06
N GLN A 156 6.55 -15.56 -0.24
CA GLN A 156 6.29 -16.90 -0.78
C GLN A 156 6.38 -18.00 0.29
N LEU A 157 6.48 -17.63 1.58
CA LEU A 157 6.53 -18.58 2.71
C LEU A 157 7.67 -19.62 2.56
N GLU A 158 8.86 -19.19 2.11
CA GLU A 158 9.97 -20.07 1.79
C GLU A 158 10.41 -20.92 2.98
N GLY A 159 10.32 -20.36 4.20
CA GLY A 159 10.70 -21.03 5.45
C GLY A 159 9.56 -21.73 6.19
N TRP A 160 8.40 -21.93 5.55
CA TRP A 160 7.22 -22.53 6.18
C TRP A 160 6.89 -23.91 5.64
N PRO A 161 6.24 -24.81 6.44
CA PRO A 161 5.79 -26.12 5.96
C PRO A 161 4.85 -26.00 4.76
N ARG A 162 4.97 -26.94 3.80
CA ARG A 162 4.17 -26.95 2.56
C ARG A 162 2.65 -26.92 2.83
N ALA A 163 2.19 -27.66 3.84
CA ALA A 163 0.76 -27.70 4.18
C ALA A 163 0.26 -26.31 4.65
N PHE A 164 1.04 -25.61 5.48
CA PHE A 164 0.69 -24.27 5.93
C PHE A 164 0.67 -23.27 4.76
N LYS A 165 1.68 -23.36 3.87
CA LYS A 165 1.75 -22.53 2.65
C LYS A 165 0.50 -22.74 1.79
N ALA A 166 0.13 -23.99 1.50
CA ALA A 166 -1.06 -24.32 0.71
C ALA A 166 -2.34 -23.77 1.34
N MET A 167 -2.49 -23.94 2.67
CA MET A 167 -3.64 -23.42 3.40
C MET A 167 -3.74 -21.90 3.36
N LEU A 168 -2.62 -21.19 3.60
CA LEU A 168 -2.61 -19.73 3.59
C LEU A 168 -2.86 -19.18 2.18
N PHE A 169 -2.28 -19.78 1.16
CA PHE A 169 -2.48 -19.31 -0.22
C PHE A 169 -3.92 -19.55 -0.68
N ALA A 170 -4.53 -20.68 -0.36
CA ALA A 170 -5.95 -20.92 -0.63
C ALA A 170 -6.86 -19.92 0.11
N TRP A 171 -6.49 -19.56 1.35
CA TRP A 171 -7.19 -18.54 2.11
C TRP A 171 -7.02 -17.14 1.48
N LEU A 172 -5.82 -16.74 1.07
CA LEU A 172 -5.56 -15.47 0.38
C LEU A 172 -6.30 -15.39 -0.95
N ASP A 173 -6.32 -16.46 -1.72
CA ASP A 173 -7.02 -16.57 -3.01
C ASP A 173 -8.53 -16.32 -2.86
N SER A 174 -9.13 -16.75 -1.75
CA SER A 174 -10.55 -16.48 -1.45
C SER A 174 -10.87 -14.98 -1.28
N PHE A 175 -9.86 -14.11 -1.19
CA PHE A 175 -9.96 -12.66 -1.09
C PHE A 175 -9.36 -11.94 -2.32
N ASP A 176 -9.12 -12.64 -3.42
CA ASP A 176 -8.43 -12.10 -4.61
C ASP A 176 -7.03 -11.53 -4.28
N VAL A 177 -6.35 -12.10 -3.29
CA VAL A 177 -4.99 -11.70 -2.87
C VAL A 177 -3.98 -12.69 -3.43
N GLU A 178 -3.13 -12.24 -4.35
CA GLU A 178 -2.09 -13.04 -4.98
C GLU A 178 -0.68 -12.57 -4.57
N PRO A 179 0.06 -13.32 -3.72
CA PRO A 179 1.45 -12.99 -3.39
C PRO A 179 2.34 -12.96 -4.63
N ARG A 180 2.99 -11.82 -4.89
CA ARG A 180 3.71 -11.56 -6.16
C ARG A 180 5.09 -12.20 -6.18
N ALA A 181 5.19 -13.47 -6.59
CA ALA A 181 6.45 -14.23 -6.61
C ALA A 181 7.58 -13.54 -7.38
N LEU A 182 7.27 -12.76 -8.40
CA LEU A 182 8.25 -12.04 -9.22
C LEU A 182 8.64 -10.66 -8.66
N LEU A 183 8.04 -10.21 -7.56
CA LEU A 183 8.34 -8.89 -6.98
C LEU A 183 9.84 -8.69 -6.69
N PRO A 184 10.58 -9.65 -6.08
CA PRO A 184 12.00 -9.47 -5.80
C PRO A 184 12.87 -9.27 -7.05
N VAL A 185 12.52 -9.94 -8.14
CA VAL A 185 13.24 -9.80 -9.42
C VAL A 185 12.84 -8.49 -10.10
N TYR A 186 11.55 -8.19 -10.11
CA TYR A 186 11.05 -7.04 -10.84
C TYR A 186 11.54 -5.70 -10.25
N VAL A 187 11.63 -5.56 -8.93
CA VAL A 187 12.15 -4.33 -8.31
C VAL A 187 13.59 -4.01 -8.76
N GLN A 188 14.38 -5.03 -9.11
CA GLN A 188 15.75 -4.84 -9.60
C GLN A 188 15.81 -4.32 -11.05
N THR A 189 14.73 -4.47 -11.82
CA THR A 189 14.66 -4.00 -13.22
C THR A 189 14.31 -2.52 -13.35
N LEU A 190 13.93 -1.86 -12.25
CA LEU A 190 13.47 -0.47 -12.27
C LEU A 190 14.59 0.58 -12.38
N GLY A 191 15.86 0.15 -12.47
CA GLY A 191 17.00 1.07 -12.54
C GLY A 191 17.23 1.92 -11.27
N LEU A 192 16.64 1.49 -10.15
CA LEU A 192 16.81 2.08 -8.82
C LEU A 192 17.70 1.18 -7.95
N ARG A 193 18.34 1.77 -6.94
CA ARG A 193 18.98 0.96 -5.90
C ARG A 193 17.90 0.25 -5.11
N ALA A 194 17.86 -1.08 -5.19
CA ALA A 194 16.85 -1.89 -4.51
C ALA A 194 17.49 -2.70 -3.38
N SER A 195 16.98 -2.57 -2.16
CA SER A 195 17.23 -3.51 -1.08
C SER A 195 15.98 -4.37 -0.88
N PHE A 196 16.18 -5.66 -0.65
CA PHE A 196 15.11 -6.61 -0.46
C PHE A 196 15.39 -7.48 0.77
N LEU A 197 14.38 -7.62 1.63
CA LEU A 197 14.49 -8.37 2.88
C LEU A 197 13.25 -9.26 3.07
N PRO A 198 13.40 -10.59 3.09
CA PRO A 198 12.35 -11.47 3.54
C PRO A 198 12.13 -11.31 5.04
N LEU A 199 10.87 -11.17 5.44
CA LEU A 199 10.44 -11.03 6.83
C LEU A 199 9.71 -12.30 7.28
N TYR A 200 9.86 -12.65 8.57
CA TYR A 200 9.10 -13.74 9.19
C TYR A 200 9.17 -15.05 8.40
N ARG A 201 10.39 -15.46 8.02
CA ARG A 201 10.64 -16.68 7.22
C ARG A 201 9.91 -16.67 5.87
N GLY A 202 9.88 -15.52 5.20
CA GLY A 202 9.24 -15.35 3.89
C GLY A 202 7.72 -15.19 3.94
N TYR A 203 7.13 -14.98 5.12
CA TYR A 203 5.70 -14.63 5.22
C TYR A 203 5.39 -13.28 4.54
N ALA A 204 6.26 -12.32 4.75
CA ALA A 204 6.19 -11.03 4.09
C ALA A 204 7.54 -10.67 3.48
N TRP A 205 7.51 -9.79 2.50
CA TRP A 205 8.68 -9.20 1.89
C TRP A 205 8.70 -7.70 2.13
N SER A 206 9.87 -7.17 2.43
CA SER A 206 10.11 -5.73 2.49
C SER A 206 11.12 -5.34 1.42
N ALA A 207 10.84 -4.27 0.69
CA ALA A 207 11.79 -3.70 -0.24
C ALA A 207 11.86 -2.18 -0.09
N VAL A 208 13.05 -1.62 -0.32
CA VAL A 208 13.27 -0.18 -0.40
C VAL A 208 13.94 0.11 -1.73
N LEU A 209 13.35 1.03 -2.48
CA LEU A 209 13.85 1.51 -3.77
C LEU A 209 14.29 2.96 -3.56
N SER A 210 15.52 3.30 -3.91
CA SER A 210 16.06 4.67 -3.83
C SER A 210 16.79 5.05 -5.11
N ARG A 211 16.84 6.32 -5.39
CA ARG A 211 17.62 6.87 -6.51
C ARG A 211 19.09 6.94 -6.20
#